data_2007a9e83e57b06d689c2470ba84aad6
#
_entry.id   2007a9e83e57b06d689c2470ba84aad6
#
_cell.length_a   1.000
_cell.length_b   1.000
_cell.length_c   1.000
_cell.angle_alpha   90.00
_cell.angle_beta   90.00
_cell.angle_gamma   90.00
#
_symmetry.space_group_name_H-M   'P 1'
#
loop_
_entity.id
_entity.type
_entity.pdbx_description
1 polymer ?
#
loop_
_entity_poly.entity_id
_entity_poly.type
_entity_poly.pdbx_seq_one_letter_code
_entity_poly.pdbx_strand_id
1 'polypeptide(L)'
;MLKNNSERDFYFFFAYSDLFGAEKISLIKNFFGTLEKAWLAEKIEWQEFKNSTVEKFFKFKKNFLPEREKNYLQENKINYLLLIDEDYPSNLKNISYPPPIIFYLGNIKLAEEQKEYSLAVVGSRIASAYGRQVAKELIAGLDKRFLIISGLAFGIDTCAHREALANGLKTGAVLGGPLEKDIISCPAENYWLAKKIIADGGFIVTEFPPHSLIQKSNFPRRNRIIAGLCLGTLVVEAGRKSGANKTAEYARDANRVVMAVPGSIYSELSIGTNKLLKDHTDAVSGPEDIYRCLGIKMANSKKPKIKNTENIEKIAGEDGLKIIKSLLLLNKIANIEEIIENCQLDTPRVHSTLTILELSGIVSRNGSGQILLSKNL
;
A
#
# COMPACT_ATOMS: atom_id res chain seq x y z
N MET A 1 14.71 35.72 -19.43
CA MET A 1 15.08 34.84 -18.30
C MET A 1 15.07 33.34 -18.58
N LEU A 2 14.85 32.84 -19.81
CA LEU A 2 14.81 31.41 -20.13
C LEU A 2 16.09 30.87 -20.83
N LYS A 3 17.12 31.70 -21.01
CA LYS A 3 18.30 31.39 -21.84
C LYS A 3 19.20 30.23 -21.38
N ASN A 4 19.01 29.66 -20.19
CA ASN A 4 19.84 28.58 -19.64
C ASN A 4 19.04 27.36 -19.19
N ASN A 5 17.77 27.22 -19.60
CA ASN A 5 16.98 26.06 -19.22
C ASN A 5 17.29 24.87 -20.12
N SER A 6 17.42 23.70 -19.51
CA SER A 6 17.61 22.42 -20.19
C SER A 6 16.28 21.86 -20.69
N GLU A 7 16.33 20.84 -21.56
CA GLU A 7 15.11 20.10 -21.97
C GLU A 7 14.37 19.48 -20.76
N ARG A 8 15.10 19.10 -19.69
CA ARG A 8 14.52 18.63 -18.44
C ARG A 8 13.72 19.72 -17.73
N ASP A 9 14.18 20.98 -17.78
CA ASP A 9 13.43 22.11 -17.20
C ASP A 9 12.12 22.35 -17.95
N PHE A 10 12.14 22.29 -19.29
CA PHE A 10 10.92 22.40 -20.08
C PHE A 10 9.98 21.23 -19.84
N TYR A 11 10.49 20.01 -19.67
CA TYR A 11 9.66 18.87 -19.27
C TYR A 11 8.97 19.14 -17.92
N PHE A 12 9.71 19.67 -16.93
CA PHE A 12 9.15 20.09 -15.65
C PHE A 12 8.03 21.12 -15.83
N PHE A 13 8.18 22.15 -16.69
CA PHE A 13 7.15 23.17 -16.90
C PHE A 13 5.84 22.56 -17.43
N PHE A 14 5.93 21.67 -18.42
CA PHE A 14 4.76 20.97 -18.95
C PHE A 14 4.12 20.05 -17.90
N ALA A 15 4.91 19.27 -17.20
CA ALA A 15 4.45 18.36 -16.18
C ALA A 15 3.80 19.07 -14.98
N TYR A 16 4.40 20.20 -14.55
CA TYR A 16 3.89 21.03 -13.45
C TYR A 16 2.53 21.65 -13.77
N SER A 17 2.18 21.86 -15.04
CA SER A 17 0.89 22.41 -15.43
C SER A 17 -0.32 21.52 -15.06
N ASP A 18 -0.11 20.24 -14.82
CA ASP A 18 -1.15 19.19 -14.64
C ASP A 18 -2.17 19.13 -15.80
N LEU A 19 -1.82 19.65 -16.97
CA LEU A 19 -2.68 19.68 -18.15
C LEU A 19 -2.36 18.53 -19.13
N PHE A 20 -1.14 18.02 -19.08
CA PHE A 20 -0.62 17.05 -20.02
C PHE A 20 -0.09 15.81 -19.28
N GLY A 21 -0.60 14.64 -19.63
CA GLY A 21 0.02 13.37 -19.23
C GLY A 21 1.31 13.11 -20.00
N ALA A 22 2.08 12.12 -19.59
CA ALA A 22 3.37 11.79 -20.18
C ALA A 22 3.33 11.56 -21.69
N GLU A 23 2.33 10.84 -22.18
CA GLU A 23 2.11 10.59 -23.61
C GLU A 23 1.92 11.89 -24.40
N LYS A 24 1.11 12.81 -23.86
CA LYS A 24 0.89 14.11 -24.51
C LYS A 24 2.13 14.99 -24.51
N ILE A 25 2.94 14.96 -23.45
CA ILE A 25 4.22 15.68 -23.43
C ILE A 25 5.14 15.13 -24.51
N SER A 26 5.19 13.81 -24.69
CA SER A 26 5.95 13.18 -25.80
C SER A 26 5.43 13.59 -27.17
N LEU A 27 4.10 13.61 -27.38
CA LEU A 27 3.50 14.06 -28.65
C LEU A 27 3.82 15.53 -28.94
N ILE A 28 3.76 16.40 -27.95
CA ILE A 28 4.13 17.81 -28.05
C ILE A 28 5.62 17.94 -28.45
N LYS A 29 6.48 17.20 -27.77
CA LYS A 29 7.92 17.20 -28.09
C LYS A 29 8.16 16.76 -29.54
N ASN A 30 7.54 15.69 -30.00
CA ASN A 30 7.69 15.19 -31.37
C ASN A 30 7.17 16.19 -32.40
N PHE A 31 6.06 16.88 -32.14
CA PHE A 31 5.46 17.87 -33.04
C PHE A 31 6.34 19.10 -33.20
N PHE A 32 6.85 19.66 -32.10
CA PHE A 32 7.67 20.88 -32.11
C PHE A 32 9.19 20.60 -32.25
N GLY A 33 9.61 19.34 -32.18
CA GLY A 33 11.00 18.91 -32.17
C GLY A 33 11.65 18.95 -30.78
N THR A 34 11.40 19.98 -29.97
CA THR A 34 11.84 20.10 -28.58
C THR A 34 10.74 20.71 -27.70
N LEU A 35 10.80 20.44 -26.39
CA LEU A 35 9.86 21.08 -25.45
C LEU A 35 10.16 22.58 -25.28
N GLU A 36 11.40 23.02 -25.47
CA GLU A 36 11.76 24.42 -25.53
C GLU A 36 11.02 25.13 -26.67
N LYS A 37 11.06 24.61 -27.91
CA LYS A 37 10.34 25.19 -29.05
C LYS A 37 8.84 25.21 -28.79
N ALA A 38 8.27 24.13 -28.24
CA ALA A 38 6.87 24.07 -27.86
C ALA A 38 6.50 25.13 -26.81
N TRP A 39 7.37 25.35 -25.82
CA TRP A 39 7.13 26.37 -24.80
C TRP A 39 7.20 27.78 -25.37
N LEU A 40 8.12 28.05 -26.29
CA LEU A 40 8.30 29.37 -26.92
C LEU A 40 7.29 29.65 -28.02
N ALA A 41 6.68 28.60 -28.62
CA ALA A 41 5.72 28.73 -29.71
C ALA A 41 4.52 29.61 -29.34
N GLU A 42 3.99 30.30 -30.38
CA GLU A 42 2.76 31.10 -30.27
C GLU A 42 1.52 30.20 -30.30
N LYS A 43 0.40 30.68 -29.76
CA LYS A 43 -0.82 29.90 -29.64
C LYS A 43 -1.33 29.39 -31.00
N ILE A 44 -1.11 30.13 -32.08
CA ILE A 44 -1.53 29.72 -33.42
C ILE A 44 -0.83 28.44 -33.90
N GLU A 45 0.39 28.15 -33.44
CA GLU A 45 1.15 26.98 -33.82
C GLU A 45 0.64 25.68 -33.13
N TRP A 46 -0.31 25.83 -32.19
CA TRP A 46 -0.90 24.72 -31.41
C TRP A 46 -2.25 24.24 -31.98
N GLN A 47 -2.57 24.53 -33.24
CA GLN A 47 -3.87 24.21 -33.86
C GLN A 47 -4.21 22.72 -33.86
N GLU A 48 -3.20 21.84 -33.95
CA GLU A 48 -3.36 20.38 -33.93
C GLU A 48 -3.79 19.84 -32.53
N PHE A 49 -3.71 20.66 -31.51
CA PHE A 49 -4.04 20.26 -30.16
C PHE A 49 -5.44 20.76 -29.76
N LYS A 50 -6.09 20.03 -28.81
CA LYS A 50 -7.43 20.38 -28.35
C LYS A 50 -7.47 21.82 -27.80
N ASN A 51 -8.22 22.68 -28.43
CA ASN A 51 -8.27 24.12 -28.12
C ASN A 51 -8.50 24.43 -26.63
N SER A 52 -9.45 23.74 -25.96
CA SER A 52 -9.72 23.97 -24.53
C SER A 52 -8.52 23.66 -23.60
N THR A 53 -7.63 22.76 -23.99
CA THR A 53 -6.40 22.46 -23.24
C THR A 53 -5.34 23.49 -23.54
N VAL A 54 -5.22 23.91 -24.81
CA VAL A 54 -4.29 24.97 -25.25
C VAL A 54 -4.61 26.29 -24.53
N GLU A 55 -5.89 26.68 -24.47
CA GLU A 55 -6.33 27.87 -23.72
C GLU A 55 -5.87 27.86 -22.27
N LYS A 56 -6.10 26.74 -21.57
CA LYS A 56 -5.67 26.58 -20.18
C LYS A 56 -4.15 26.65 -20.04
N PHE A 57 -3.43 26.03 -20.99
CA PHE A 57 -1.97 26.02 -20.99
C PHE A 57 -1.39 27.43 -21.18
N PHE A 58 -1.88 28.23 -22.13
CA PHE A 58 -1.42 29.60 -22.32
C PHE A 58 -1.77 30.51 -21.13
N LYS A 59 -2.91 30.28 -20.47
CA LYS A 59 -3.24 30.95 -19.22
C LYS A 59 -2.26 30.56 -18.09
N PHE A 60 -1.94 29.28 -17.96
CA PHE A 60 -0.94 28.78 -17.02
C PHE A 60 0.43 29.39 -17.32
N LYS A 61 0.94 29.27 -18.56
CA LYS A 61 2.23 29.78 -19.02
C LYS A 61 2.44 31.25 -18.71
N LYS A 62 1.39 32.07 -18.87
CA LYS A 62 1.41 33.54 -18.58
C LYS A 62 1.74 33.84 -17.10
N ASN A 63 1.29 33.00 -16.18
CA ASN A 63 1.39 33.20 -14.73
C ASN A 63 2.46 32.33 -14.07
N PHE A 64 3.04 31.37 -14.80
CA PHE A 64 3.99 30.43 -14.27
C PHE A 64 5.39 31.05 -14.18
N LEU A 65 5.93 31.07 -12.99
CA LEU A 65 7.28 31.56 -12.69
C LEU A 65 8.14 30.40 -12.19
N PRO A 66 8.90 29.72 -13.06
CA PRO A 66 9.64 28.50 -12.73
C PRO A 66 10.51 28.61 -11.48
N GLU A 67 11.25 29.70 -11.35
CA GLU A 67 12.14 29.92 -10.21
C GLU A 67 11.37 30.09 -8.90
N ARG A 68 10.22 30.77 -8.93
CA ARG A 68 9.35 30.88 -7.76
C ARG A 68 8.86 29.52 -7.30
N GLU A 69 8.43 28.67 -8.23
CA GLU A 69 7.91 27.34 -7.90
C GLU A 69 9.03 26.42 -7.39
N LYS A 70 10.21 26.45 -8.00
CA LYS A 70 11.38 25.70 -7.53
C LYS A 70 11.80 26.16 -6.11
N ASN A 71 11.84 27.47 -5.86
CA ASN A 71 12.14 28.03 -4.54
C ASN A 71 11.09 27.57 -3.50
N TYR A 72 9.80 27.64 -3.84
CA TYR A 72 8.73 27.13 -2.98
C TYR A 72 8.92 25.67 -2.60
N LEU A 73 9.23 24.80 -3.57
CA LEU A 73 9.51 23.39 -3.34
C LEU A 73 10.69 23.21 -2.38
N GLN A 74 11.79 23.93 -2.60
CA GLN A 74 12.99 23.87 -1.78
C GLN A 74 12.74 24.35 -0.34
N GLU A 75 12.08 25.49 -0.15
CA GLU A 75 11.75 26.06 1.16
C GLU A 75 10.85 25.14 1.98
N ASN A 76 9.95 24.41 1.31
CA ASN A 76 9.05 23.45 1.95
C ASN A 76 9.58 22.01 1.98
N LYS A 77 10.86 21.80 1.57
CA LYS A 77 11.50 20.48 1.51
C LYS A 77 10.73 19.45 0.68
N ILE A 78 9.94 19.92 -0.29
CA ILE A 78 9.24 19.08 -1.23
C ILE A 78 10.17 18.76 -2.39
N ASN A 79 10.50 17.49 -2.55
CA ASN A 79 11.29 17.03 -3.68
C ASN A 79 10.38 16.60 -4.84
N TYR A 80 10.93 16.50 -6.04
CA TYR A 80 10.21 15.98 -7.19
C TYR A 80 11.10 15.09 -8.08
N LEU A 81 10.47 14.17 -8.78
CA LEU A 81 11.06 13.37 -9.85
C LEU A 81 10.18 13.49 -11.10
N LEU A 82 10.85 13.64 -12.23
CA LEU A 82 10.22 13.60 -13.54
C LEU A 82 10.27 12.16 -14.08
N LEU A 83 9.28 11.77 -14.88
CA LEU A 83 9.24 10.44 -15.50
C LEU A 83 10.51 10.10 -16.32
N ILE A 84 11.21 11.13 -16.81
CA ILE A 84 12.45 11.03 -17.56
C ILE A 84 13.70 10.88 -16.68
N ASP A 85 13.58 11.06 -15.37
CA ASP A 85 14.70 10.91 -14.45
C ASP A 85 15.01 9.41 -14.21
N GLU A 86 16.28 9.09 -14.02
CA GLU A 86 16.74 7.71 -13.78
C GLU A 86 16.22 7.15 -12.45
N ASP A 87 16.14 8.00 -11.41
CA ASP A 87 15.67 7.64 -10.07
C ASP A 87 14.14 7.53 -9.98
N TYR A 88 13.40 7.71 -11.09
CA TYR A 88 11.94 7.56 -11.07
C TYR A 88 11.56 6.09 -10.83
N PRO A 89 10.66 5.78 -9.86
CA PRO A 89 10.33 4.40 -9.49
C PRO A 89 9.92 3.54 -10.70
N SER A 90 10.68 2.48 -10.97
CA SER A 90 10.52 1.65 -12.18
C SER A 90 9.14 0.99 -12.26
N ASN A 91 8.59 0.54 -11.13
CA ASN A 91 7.25 -0.02 -11.09
C ASN A 91 6.19 1.00 -11.54
N LEU A 92 6.31 2.26 -11.12
CA LEU A 92 5.37 3.33 -11.49
C LEU A 92 5.58 3.80 -12.94
N LYS A 93 6.81 3.75 -13.44
CA LYS A 93 7.13 4.09 -14.82
C LYS A 93 6.42 3.19 -15.84
N ASN A 94 6.18 1.94 -15.46
CA ASN A 94 5.66 0.88 -16.33
C ASN A 94 4.12 0.74 -16.33
N ILE A 95 3.36 1.66 -15.72
CA ILE A 95 1.89 1.64 -15.82
C ILE A 95 1.41 2.34 -17.09
N SER A 96 0.19 2.07 -17.53
CA SER A 96 -0.39 2.63 -18.76
C SER A 96 -0.40 4.18 -18.79
N TYR A 97 -0.57 4.82 -17.64
CA TYR A 97 -0.64 6.28 -17.52
C TYR A 97 0.27 6.77 -16.38
N PRO A 98 1.61 6.68 -16.55
CA PRO A 98 2.54 7.14 -15.51
C PRO A 98 2.43 8.66 -15.31
N PRO A 99 2.47 9.15 -14.06
CA PRO A 99 2.52 10.59 -13.82
C PRO A 99 3.82 11.18 -14.38
N PRO A 100 3.75 12.28 -15.17
CA PRO A 100 4.95 12.89 -15.74
C PRO A 100 5.85 13.51 -14.68
N ILE A 101 5.28 13.81 -13.50
CA ILE A 101 5.98 14.33 -12.33
C ILE A 101 5.36 13.72 -11.07
N ILE A 102 6.20 13.44 -10.08
CA ILE A 102 5.75 13.14 -8.70
C ILE A 102 6.46 14.09 -7.73
N PHE A 103 5.72 14.60 -6.78
CA PHE A 103 6.22 15.41 -5.65
C PHE A 103 6.23 14.54 -4.40
N TYR A 104 7.27 14.65 -3.57
CA TYR A 104 7.37 13.78 -2.41
C TYR A 104 8.08 14.41 -1.22
N LEU A 105 7.78 13.85 -0.03
CA LEU A 105 8.47 14.05 1.24
C LEU A 105 9.00 12.70 1.72
N GLY A 106 10.14 12.70 2.40
CA GLY A 106 10.74 11.48 2.94
C GLY A 106 11.60 10.71 1.92
N ASN A 107 11.72 9.39 2.10
CA ASN A 107 12.63 8.54 1.32
C ASN A 107 11.91 7.80 0.19
N ILE A 108 11.74 8.43 -0.97
CA ILE A 108 11.11 7.82 -2.15
C ILE A 108 11.94 6.67 -2.75
N LYS A 109 13.26 6.59 -2.46
CA LYS A 109 14.13 5.52 -2.96
C LYS A 109 13.67 4.14 -2.52
N LEU A 110 12.96 4.03 -1.39
CA LEU A 110 12.33 2.79 -0.95
C LEU A 110 11.41 2.17 -2.00
N ALA A 111 10.77 2.98 -2.85
CA ALA A 111 9.89 2.49 -3.90
C ALA A 111 10.65 1.68 -4.97
N GLU A 112 11.96 1.94 -5.15
CA GLU A 112 12.83 1.16 -6.02
C GLU A 112 13.57 0.07 -5.23
N GLU A 113 14.13 0.39 -4.06
CA GLU A 113 14.90 -0.54 -3.23
C GLU A 113 14.07 -1.75 -2.76
N GLN A 114 12.79 -1.56 -2.49
CA GLN A 114 11.86 -2.61 -2.02
C GLN A 114 10.78 -2.95 -3.06
N LYS A 115 10.99 -2.67 -4.33
CA LYS A 115 9.97 -2.88 -5.38
C LYS A 115 9.46 -4.32 -5.47
N GLU A 116 10.34 -5.31 -5.26
CA GLU A 116 10.01 -6.74 -5.27
C GLU A 116 9.22 -7.20 -4.02
N TYR A 117 9.09 -6.35 -3.03
CA TYR A 117 8.38 -6.59 -1.78
C TYR A 117 7.33 -5.51 -1.50
N SER A 118 6.91 -4.77 -2.52
CA SER A 118 5.94 -3.69 -2.38
C SER A 118 4.50 -4.22 -2.46
N LEU A 119 3.70 -3.90 -1.45
CA LEU A 119 2.32 -4.33 -1.33
C LEU A 119 1.39 -3.13 -1.10
N ALA A 120 0.44 -2.92 -2.02
CA ALA A 120 -0.68 -2.02 -1.78
C ALA A 120 -1.70 -2.69 -0.87
N VAL A 121 -2.07 -2.04 0.23
CA VAL A 121 -3.13 -2.51 1.12
C VAL A 121 -4.23 -1.45 1.13
N VAL A 122 -5.39 -1.78 0.58
CA VAL A 122 -6.49 -0.84 0.37
C VAL A 122 -7.83 -1.42 0.83
N GLY A 123 -8.79 -0.52 1.07
CA GLY A 123 -10.13 -1.00 1.43
C GLY A 123 -11.12 0.12 1.75
N SER A 124 -12.17 -0.25 2.47
CA SER A 124 -13.23 0.64 2.91
C SER A 124 -12.71 1.76 3.80
N ARG A 125 -13.22 2.98 3.59
CA ARG A 125 -13.01 4.11 4.51
C ARG A 125 -13.71 3.93 5.85
N ILE A 126 -14.77 3.12 5.88
CA ILE A 126 -15.48 2.71 7.09
C ILE A 126 -15.14 1.23 7.33
N ALA A 127 -13.95 0.98 7.90
CA ALA A 127 -13.51 -0.37 8.19
C ALA A 127 -14.30 -1.00 9.33
N SER A 128 -14.74 -2.25 9.16
CA SER A 128 -15.36 -3.03 10.24
C SER A 128 -14.33 -3.48 11.29
N ALA A 129 -14.78 -4.04 12.40
CA ALA A 129 -13.88 -4.68 13.36
C ALA A 129 -13.12 -5.85 12.72
N TYR A 130 -13.81 -6.63 11.87
CA TYR A 130 -13.21 -7.70 11.07
C TYR A 130 -12.10 -7.18 10.15
N GLY A 131 -12.39 -6.17 9.31
CA GLY A 131 -11.40 -5.63 8.38
C GLY A 131 -10.17 -5.05 9.08
N ARG A 132 -10.35 -4.37 10.22
CA ARG A 132 -9.22 -3.88 11.03
C ARG A 132 -8.38 -5.03 11.59
N GLN A 133 -9.03 -6.07 12.11
CA GLN A 133 -8.33 -7.23 12.67
C GLN A 133 -7.55 -7.98 11.58
N VAL A 134 -8.18 -8.23 10.43
CA VAL A 134 -7.54 -8.89 9.29
C VAL A 134 -6.35 -8.09 8.77
N ALA A 135 -6.50 -6.78 8.55
CA ALA A 135 -5.40 -5.91 8.12
C ALA A 135 -4.23 -5.98 9.10
N LYS A 136 -4.51 -5.97 10.42
CA LYS A 136 -3.50 -6.11 11.46
C LYS A 136 -2.77 -7.44 11.39
N GLU A 137 -3.49 -8.56 11.33
CA GLU A 137 -2.90 -9.91 11.32
C GLU A 137 -2.08 -10.16 10.06
N LEU A 138 -2.60 -9.78 8.89
CA LEU A 138 -1.90 -9.95 7.62
C LEU A 138 -0.60 -9.15 7.58
N ILE A 139 -0.61 -7.88 7.99
CA ILE A 139 0.59 -7.03 7.97
C ILE A 139 1.60 -7.45 9.03
N ALA A 140 1.14 -7.85 10.23
CA ALA A 140 2.03 -8.35 11.28
C ALA A 140 2.76 -9.64 10.91
N GLY A 141 2.21 -10.45 10.00
CA GLY A 141 2.84 -11.65 9.47
C GLY A 141 3.83 -11.42 8.33
N LEU A 142 3.97 -10.17 7.86
CA LEU A 142 4.95 -9.82 6.83
C LEU A 142 6.33 -9.55 7.45
N ASP A 143 7.39 -9.91 6.75
CA ASP A 143 8.74 -9.61 7.18
C ASP A 143 9.17 -8.17 6.80
N LYS A 144 10.28 -7.71 7.37
CA LYS A 144 10.72 -6.31 7.25
C LYS A 144 11.18 -5.89 5.84
N ARG A 145 11.23 -6.81 4.88
CA ARG A 145 11.50 -6.48 3.47
C ARG A 145 10.31 -5.79 2.81
N PHE A 146 9.08 -5.99 3.35
CA PHE A 146 7.89 -5.42 2.76
C PHE A 146 7.80 -3.90 2.93
N LEU A 147 7.42 -3.25 1.83
CA LEU A 147 7.01 -1.85 1.77
C LEU A 147 5.48 -1.81 1.60
N ILE A 148 4.79 -1.30 2.62
CA ILE A 148 3.33 -1.16 2.57
C ILE A 148 2.98 0.19 1.96
N ILE A 149 2.19 0.19 0.88
CA ILE A 149 1.73 1.41 0.21
C ILE A 149 0.22 1.51 0.33
N SER A 150 -0.28 2.70 0.68
CA SER A 150 -1.71 2.98 0.76
C SER A 150 -2.00 4.46 0.53
N GLY A 151 -3.28 4.85 0.67
CA GLY A 151 -3.74 6.18 0.30
C GLY A 151 -3.91 7.16 1.46
N LEU A 152 -3.55 6.81 2.67
CA LEU A 152 -3.71 7.63 3.89
C LEU A 152 -5.17 8.09 4.12
N ALA A 153 -6.16 7.39 3.55
CA ALA A 153 -7.57 7.63 3.80
C ALA A 153 -8.00 7.01 5.14
N PHE A 154 -9.21 7.30 5.59
CA PHE A 154 -9.80 6.61 6.73
C PHE A 154 -9.90 5.09 6.52
N GLY A 155 -10.11 4.34 7.59
CA GLY A 155 -10.42 2.92 7.57
C GLY A 155 -9.19 2.05 7.28
N ILE A 156 -9.25 1.21 6.24
CA ILE A 156 -8.20 0.22 5.95
C ILE A 156 -6.85 0.87 5.66
N ASP A 157 -6.82 2.00 4.93
CA ASP A 157 -5.58 2.71 4.64
C ASP A 157 -4.86 3.15 5.92
N THR A 158 -5.62 3.74 6.87
CA THR A 158 -5.09 4.12 8.19
C THR A 158 -4.58 2.91 8.97
N CYS A 159 -5.33 1.79 8.96
CA CYS A 159 -4.89 0.54 9.59
C CYS A 159 -3.59 0.02 8.96
N ALA A 160 -3.51 0.03 7.64
CA ALA A 160 -2.34 -0.45 6.90
C ALA A 160 -1.07 0.30 7.31
N HIS A 161 -1.10 1.63 7.32
CA HIS A 161 0.06 2.42 7.73
C HIS A 161 0.42 2.23 9.21
N ARG A 162 -0.58 2.21 10.11
CA ARG A 162 -0.36 2.01 11.55
C ARG A 162 0.29 0.67 11.84
N GLU A 163 -0.24 -0.40 11.24
CA GLU A 163 0.28 -1.75 11.46
C GLU A 163 1.65 -1.95 10.82
N ALA A 164 1.91 -1.36 9.66
CA ALA A 164 3.26 -1.34 9.08
C ALA A 164 4.27 -0.73 10.05
N LEU A 165 4.00 0.46 10.56
CA LEU A 165 4.88 1.15 11.52
C LEU A 165 5.02 0.37 12.83
N ALA A 166 3.92 -0.18 13.37
CA ALA A 166 3.92 -0.94 14.63
C ALA A 166 4.78 -2.21 14.54
N ASN A 167 4.88 -2.81 13.34
CA ASN A 167 5.67 -4.01 13.08
C ASN A 167 7.06 -3.72 12.48
N GLY A 168 7.45 -2.44 12.40
CA GLY A 168 8.77 -2.00 11.90
C GLY A 168 8.96 -2.18 10.40
N LEU A 169 7.86 -2.27 9.62
CA LEU A 169 7.89 -2.23 8.17
C LEU A 169 7.95 -0.78 7.69
N LYS A 170 8.53 -0.57 6.52
CA LYS A 170 8.45 0.73 5.85
C LYS A 170 7.10 0.91 5.19
N THR A 171 6.65 2.17 5.10
CA THR A 171 5.37 2.47 4.45
C THR A 171 5.44 3.78 3.67
N GLY A 172 4.75 3.79 2.53
CA GLY A 172 4.61 4.95 1.65
C GLY A 172 3.15 5.35 1.48
N ALA A 173 2.83 6.63 1.62
CA ALA A 173 1.48 7.15 1.40
C ALA A 173 1.38 7.89 0.07
N VAL A 174 0.35 7.58 -0.70
CA VAL A 174 0.03 8.32 -1.94
C VAL A 174 -1.16 9.23 -1.68
N LEU A 175 -1.08 10.50 -2.06
CA LEU A 175 -2.13 11.49 -1.79
C LEU A 175 -2.96 11.83 -3.04
N GLY A 176 -4.23 12.18 -2.82
CA GLY A 176 -5.13 12.70 -3.84
C GLY A 176 -5.19 14.22 -3.92
N GLY A 177 -4.20 14.91 -3.39
CA GLY A 177 -4.06 16.36 -3.44
C GLY A 177 -2.61 16.77 -3.24
N PRO A 178 -2.30 18.09 -3.27
CA PRO A 178 -0.95 18.60 -3.22
C PRO A 178 -0.26 18.38 -1.87
N LEU A 179 1.07 18.47 -1.89
CA LEU A 179 1.91 18.71 -0.74
C LEU A 179 2.13 20.21 -0.63
N GLU A 180 1.80 20.77 0.53
CA GLU A 180 2.01 22.18 0.83
C GLU A 180 2.63 22.33 2.22
N LYS A 181 3.13 23.55 2.52
CA LYS A 181 3.64 23.87 3.84
C LYS A 181 2.54 23.60 4.87
N ASP A 182 2.85 22.75 5.85
CA ASP A 182 1.95 22.38 6.94
C ASP A 182 0.61 21.73 6.52
N ILE A 183 0.38 21.49 5.23
CA ILE A 183 -0.84 20.87 4.71
C ILE A 183 -0.46 19.62 3.92
N ILE A 184 -0.77 18.48 4.50
CA ILE A 184 -0.76 17.20 3.79
C ILE A 184 -2.22 16.90 3.47
N SER A 185 -2.53 16.73 2.18
CA SER A 185 -3.90 16.48 1.69
C SER A 185 -4.42 15.11 2.11
N CYS A 186 -4.61 14.92 3.41
CA CYS A 186 -5.17 13.72 4.05
C CYS A 186 -6.24 14.14 5.06
N PRO A 187 -7.05 13.21 5.58
CA PRO A 187 -7.90 13.49 6.73
C PRO A 187 -7.08 14.08 7.90
N ALA A 188 -7.63 15.11 8.56
CA ALA A 188 -6.92 15.80 9.65
C ALA A 188 -6.46 14.84 10.76
N GLU A 189 -7.26 13.82 11.04
CA GLU A 189 -6.98 12.76 12.01
C GLU A 189 -5.78 11.89 11.62
N ASN A 190 -5.40 11.86 10.32
CA ASN A 190 -4.25 11.13 9.82
C ASN A 190 -3.00 12.00 9.65
N TYR A 191 -3.05 13.30 10.00
CA TYR A 191 -1.91 14.19 9.86
C TYR A 191 -0.70 13.75 10.71
N TRP A 192 -0.94 13.33 11.95
CA TRP A 192 0.09 12.78 12.80
C TRP A 192 0.71 11.51 12.20
N LEU A 193 -0.12 10.66 11.55
CA LEU A 193 0.33 9.43 10.89
C LEU A 193 1.23 9.74 9.71
N ALA A 194 0.89 10.77 8.91
CA ALA A 194 1.72 11.25 7.83
C ALA A 194 3.11 11.68 8.32
N LYS A 195 3.16 12.47 9.40
CA LYS A 195 4.43 12.87 10.03
C LYS A 195 5.23 11.67 10.52
N LYS A 196 4.54 10.69 11.13
CA LYS A 196 5.19 9.48 11.64
C LYS A 196 5.77 8.62 10.51
N ILE A 197 5.05 8.49 9.38
CA ILE A 197 5.56 7.79 8.19
C ILE A 197 6.91 8.38 7.75
N ILE A 198 7.01 9.71 7.65
CA ILE A 198 8.25 10.39 7.26
C ILE A 198 9.35 10.19 8.32
N ALA A 199 9.01 10.38 9.61
CA ALA A 199 9.96 10.25 10.72
C ALA A 199 10.55 8.83 10.82
N ASP A 200 9.76 7.80 10.53
CA ASP A 200 10.20 6.40 10.53
C ASP A 200 10.88 5.99 9.19
N GLY A 201 11.22 6.99 8.35
CA GLY A 201 11.99 6.81 7.12
C GLY A 201 11.17 6.31 5.92
N GLY A 202 9.83 6.40 5.96
CA GLY A 202 8.96 6.20 4.83
C GLY A 202 8.86 7.43 3.91
N PHE A 203 7.82 7.48 3.07
CA PHE A 203 7.59 8.61 2.17
C PHE A 203 6.11 8.94 1.98
N ILE A 204 5.86 10.17 1.53
CA ILE A 204 4.56 10.61 1.05
C ILE A 204 4.76 11.15 -0.36
N VAL A 205 3.89 10.74 -1.29
CA VAL A 205 4.01 11.09 -2.70
C VAL A 205 2.66 11.53 -3.29
N THR A 206 2.70 12.47 -4.22
CA THR A 206 1.56 12.92 -5.01
C THR A 206 1.97 13.29 -6.42
N GLU A 207 1.03 13.25 -7.37
CA GLU A 207 1.22 13.80 -8.72
C GLU A 207 0.74 15.25 -8.85
N PHE A 208 0.04 15.77 -7.83
CA PHE A 208 -0.57 17.09 -7.88
C PHE A 208 0.43 18.16 -7.47
N PRO A 209 0.68 19.17 -8.33
CA PRO A 209 1.56 20.29 -7.99
C PRO A 209 1.07 21.05 -6.75
N PRO A 210 1.96 21.72 -6.01
CA PRO A 210 1.55 22.69 -4.98
C PRO A 210 0.50 23.68 -5.50
N HIS A 211 -0.36 24.13 -4.61
CA HIS A 211 -1.47 25.07 -4.90
C HIS A 211 -2.57 24.50 -5.83
N SER A 212 -2.52 23.20 -6.17
CA SER A 212 -3.59 22.56 -6.92
C SER A 212 -4.86 22.43 -6.08
N LEU A 213 -6.01 22.63 -6.71
CA LEU A 213 -7.30 22.44 -6.05
C LEU A 213 -7.57 20.94 -5.79
N ILE A 214 -7.98 20.64 -4.57
CA ILE A 214 -8.41 19.28 -4.22
C ILE A 214 -9.80 19.03 -4.81
N GLN A 215 -9.91 18.07 -5.71
CA GLN A 215 -11.15 17.66 -6.35
C GLN A 215 -11.49 16.21 -6.03
N LYS A 216 -12.79 15.88 -6.00
CA LYS A 216 -13.24 14.50 -5.77
C LYS A 216 -12.68 13.50 -6.80
N SER A 217 -12.46 13.95 -8.03
CA SER A 217 -11.87 13.17 -9.12
C SER A 217 -10.40 12.80 -8.91
N ASN A 218 -9.68 13.54 -8.05
CA ASN A 218 -8.28 13.28 -7.78
C ASN A 218 -8.06 11.95 -7.03
N PHE A 219 -8.98 11.57 -6.16
CA PHE A 219 -8.86 10.35 -5.35
C PHE A 219 -8.89 9.06 -6.19
N PRO A 220 -9.84 8.86 -7.13
CA PRO A 220 -9.77 7.73 -8.05
C PRO A 220 -8.54 7.78 -8.97
N ARG A 221 -8.17 8.97 -9.47
CA ARG A 221 -6.98 9.17 -10.32
C ARG A 221 -5.70 8.73 -9.60
N ARG A 222 -5.54 9.13 -8.34
CA ARG A 222 -4.41 8.76 -7.48
C ARG A 222 -4.24 7.25 -7.32
N ASN A 223 -5.34 6.47 -7.30
CA ASN A 223 -5.29 5.04 -6.98
C ASN A 223 -4.45 4.23 -7.98
N ARG A 224 -4.29 4.71 -9.24
CA ARG A 224 -3.37 4.08 -10.19
C ARG A 224 -1.91 4.17 -9.73
N ILE A 225 -1.55 5.19 -8.96
CA ILE A 225 -0.19 5.35 -8.42
C ILE A 225 0.01 4.38 -7.26
N ILE A 226 -1.00 4.16 -6.40
CA ILE A 226 -0.94 3.15 -5.33
C ILE A 226 -0.67 1.77 -5.94
N ALA A 227 -1.50 1.36 -6.91
CA ALA A 227 -1.33 0.09 -7.60
C ALA A 227 -0.01 0.02 -8.37
N GLY A 228 0.35 1.11 -9.05
CA GLY A 228 1.52 1.19 -9.91
C GLY A 228 2.86 1.09 -9.18
N LEU A 229 2.94 1.56 -7.94
CA LEU A 229 4.16 1.46 -7.12
C LEU A 229 4.40 0.04 -6.59
N CYS A 230 3.38 -0.83 -6.62
CA CYS A 230 3.42 -2.11 -5.93
C CYS A 230 3.55 -3.30 -6.87
N LEU A 231 4.12 -4.39 -6.35
CA LEU A 231 4.14 -5.70 -6.99
C LEU A 231 2.74 -6.33 -6.96
N GLY A 232 1.99 -6.10 -5.88
CA GLY A 232 0.61 -6.58 -5.74
C GLY A 232 -0.28 -5.65 -4.93
N THR A 233 -1.58 -5.87 -5.04
CA THR A 233 -2.63 -5.11 -4.35
C THR A 233 -3.54 -6.04 -3.56
N LEU A 234 -3.62 -5.83 -2.25
CA LEU A 234 -4.51 -6.52 -1.33
C LEU A 234 -5.72 -5.64 -1.03
N VAL A 235 -6.92 -6.14 -1.34
CA VAL A 235 -8.18 -5.50 -0.98
C VAL A 235 -8.76 -6.20 0.24
N VAL A 236 -8.76 -5.51 1.40
CA VAL A 236 -9.20 -6.09 2.69
C VAL A 236 -10.72 -6.05 2.84
N GLU A 237 -11.33 -4.91 2.58
CA GLU A 237 -12.78 -4.73 2.56
C GLU A 237 -13.18 -3.77 1.45
N ALA A 238 -14.24 -4.08 0.74
CA ALA A 238 -14.77 -3.19 -0.28
C ALA A 238 -16.28 -3.37 -0.45
N GLY A 239 -17.03 -2.30 -0.29
CA GLY A 239 -18.44 -2.27 -0.70
C GLY A 239 -18.57 -2.22 -2.23
N ARG A 240 -19.80 -2.33 -2.74
CA ARG A 240 -20.11 -2.37 -4.18
C ARG A 240 -19.47 -1.21 -4.97
N LYS A 241 -19.51 0.00 -4.44
CA LYS A 241 -18.99 1.23 -5.08
C LYS A 241 -17.70 1.74 -4.42
N SER A 242 -16.93 0.86 -3.78
CA SER A 242 -15.69 1.24 -3.09
C SER A 242 -14.61 1.68 -4.09
N GLY A 243 -13.86 2.73 -3.75
CA GLY A 243 -12.67 3.14 -4.49
C GLY A 243 -11.55 2.08 -4.52
N ALA A 244 -11.55 1.15 -3.56
CA ALA A 244 -10.60 0.03 -3.54
C ALA A 244 -10.79 -0.92 -4.73
N ASN A 245 -12.04 -1.10 -5.22
CA ASN A 245 -12.29 -1.87 -6.44
C ASN A 245 -11.58 -1.24 -7.65
N LYS A 246 -11.56 0.11 -7.73
CA LYS A 246 -10.85 0.81 -8.81
C LYS A 246 -9.34 0.66 -8.69
N THR A 247 -8.80 0.58 -7.47
CA THR A 247 -7.37 0.29 -7.27
C THR A 247 -7.03 -1.12 -7.76
N ALA A 248 -7.90 -2.10 -7.51
CA ALA A 248 -7.75 -3.46 -8.03
C ALA A 248 -7.79 -3.51 -9.57
N GLU A 249 -8.68 -2.73 -10.21
CA GLU A 249 -8.71 -2.59 -11.67
C GLU A 249 -7.39 -2.02 -12.19
N TYR A 250 -6.88 -0.92 -11.62
CA TYR A 250 -5.59 -0.36 -12.02
C TYR A 250 -4.41 -1.32 -11.81
N ALA A 251 -4.46 -2.16 -10.77
CA ALA A 251 -3.45 -3.19 -10.56
C ALA A 251 -3.47 -4.24 -11.69
N ARG A 252 -4.66 -4.70 -12.10
CA ARG A 252 -4.82 -5.61 -13.25
C ARG A 252 -4.33 -4.97 -14.56
N ASP A 253 -4.71 -3.72 -14.82
CA ASP A 253 -4.28 -2.96 -16.00
C ASP A 253 -2.75 -2.79 -16.07
N ALA A 254 -2.10 -2.78 -14.91
CA ALA A 254 -0.65 -2.72 -14.78
C ALA A 254 0.03 -4.11 -14.70
N ASN A 255 -0.70 -5.21 -14.94
CA ASN A 255 -0.22 -6.59 -14.80
C ASN A 255 0.34 -6.89 -13.40
N ARG A 256 -0.28 -6.34 -12.35
CA ARG A 256 0.07 -6.59 -10.95
C ARG A 256 -0.84 -7.63 -10.34
N VAL A 257 -0.31 -8.37 -9.37
CA VAL A 257 -1.09 -9.35 -8.61
C VAL A 257 -2.20 -8.65 -7.84
N VAL A 258 -3.42 -9.17 -7.96
CA VAL A 258 -4.57 -8.69 -7.16
C VAL A 258 -4.98 -9.80 -6.21
N MET A 259 -5.17 -9.42 -4.96
CA MET A 259 -5.56 -10.30 -3.86
C MET A 259 -6.76 -9.70 -3.13
N ALA A 260 -7.64 -10.54 -2.63
CA ALA A 260 -8.81 -10.08 -1.88
C ALA A 260 -9.06 -10.95 -0.65
N VAL A 261 -9.47 -10.31 0.43
CA VAL A 261 -9.88 -11.01 1.64
C VAL A 261 -11.33 -11.47 1.51
N PRO A 262 -11.65 -12.76 1.71
CA PRO A 262 -13.01 -13.25 1.76
C PRO A 262 -13.79 -12.61 2.92
N GLY A 263 -15.08 -12.44 2.75
CA GLY A 263 -15.93 -11.91 3.81
C GLY A 263 -17.34 -12.46 3.76
N SER A 264 -18.12 -12.20 4.81
CA SER A 264 -19.51 -12.66 4.90
C SER A 264 -20.34 -12.15 3.72
N ILE A 265 -21.15 -13.03 3.13
CA ILE A 265 -22.10 -12.67 2.06
C ILE A 265 -23.18 -11.69 2.54
N TYR A 266 -23.39 -11.57 3.85
CA TYR A 266 -24.33 -10.63 4.48
C TYR A 266 -23.71 -9.26 4.77
N SER A 267 -22.39 -9.10 4.58
CA SER A 267 -21.69 -7.86 4.83
C SER A 267 -21.63 -6.99 3.58
N GLU A 268 -22.18 -5.78 3.64
CA GLU A 268 -22.06 -4.77 2.58
C GLU A 268 -20.59 -4.44 2.25
N LEU A 269 -19.69 -4.55 3.24
CA LEU A 269 -18.25 -4.27 3.07
C LEU A 269 -17.49 -5.42 2.41
N SER A 270 -18.12 -6.57 2.20
CA SER A 270 -17.53 -7.73 1.54
C SER A 270 -18.04 -7.94 0.10
N ILE A 271 -19.01 -7.17 -0.34
CA ILE A 271 -19.59 -7.32 -1.70
C ILE A 271 -18.52 -7.16 -2.77
N GLY A 272 -17.66 -6.15 -2.63
CA GLY A 272 -16.59 -5.87 -3.61
C GLY A 272 -15.48 -6.92 -3.59
N THR A 273 -15.00 -7.33 -2.42
CA THR A 273 -13.97 -8.36 -2.30
C THR A 273 -14.49 -9.72 -2.78
N ASN A 274 -15.71 -10.12 -2.39
CA ASN A 274 -16.33 -11.36 -2.87
C ASN A 274 -16.58 -11.34 -4.39
N LYS A 275 -16.86 -10.16 -4.98
CA LYS A 275 -16.92 -10.02 -6.45
C LYS A 275 -15.55 -10.23 -7.08
N LEU A 276 -14.49 -9.59 -6.53
CA LEU A 276 -13.11 -9.79 -7.03
C LEU A 276 -12.73 -11.28 -7.03
N LEU A 277 -13.07 -12.00 -5.95
CA LEU A 277 -12.79 -13.45 -5.85
C LEU A 277 -13.53 -14.27 -6.90
N LYS A 278 -14.79 -13.92 -7.25
CA LYS A 278 -15.51 -14.55 -8.37
C LYS A 278 -14.83 -14.28 -9.72
N ASP A 279 -14.15 -13.15 -9.86
CA ASP A 279 -13.41 -12.75 -11.05
C ASP A 279 -11.96 -13.29 -11.04
N HIS A 280 -11.74 -14.47 -10.46
CA HIS A 280 -10.45 -15.19 -10.40
C HIS A 280 -9.30 -14.42 -9.72
N THR A 281 -9.62 -13.59 -8.73
CA THR A 281 -8.62 -12.97 -7.83
C THR A 281 -8.24 -13.96 -6.75
N ASP A 282 -6.96 -13.99 -6.36
CA ASP A 282 -6.48 -14.84 -5.28
C ASP A 282 -7.10 -14.46 -3.93
N ALA A 283 -7.61 -15.48 -3.22
CA ALA A 283 -8.10 -15.31 -1.87
C ALA A 283 -6.94 -15.29 -0.87
N VAL A 284 -7.00 -14.35 0.08
CA VAL A 284 -6.03 -14.23 1.17
C VAL A 284 -6.74 -14.44 2.49
N SER A 285 -6.36 -15.51 3.19
CA SER A 285 -6.84 -15.89 4.52
C SER A 285 -5.75 -15.82 5.60
N GLY A 286 -4.48 -15.76 5.18
CA GLY A 286 -3.30 -15.63 6.05
C GLY A 286 -2.14 -14.93 5.35
N PRO A 287 -1.10 -14.52 6.09
CA PRO A 287 0.09 -13.88 5.51
C PRO A 287 0.77 -14.74 4.45
N GLU A 288 0.76 -16.07 4.60
CA GLU A 288 1.37 -17.05 3.71
C GLU A 288 0.80 -16.94 2.29
N ASP A 289 -0.49 -16.63 2.17
CA ASP A 289 -1.14 -16.44 0.88
C ASP A 289 -0.54 -15.25 0.13
N ILE A 290 -0.19 -14.16 0.84
CA ILE A 290 0.45 -12.99 0.23
C ILE A 290 1.80 -13.36 -0.37
N TYR A 291 2.63 -14.11 0.38
CA TYR A 291 3.92 -14.59 -0.13
C TYR A 291 3.76 -15.49 -1.35
N ARG A 292 2.81 -16.43 -1.29
CA ARG A 292 2.51 -17.34 -2.39
C ARG A 292 2.07 -16.59 -3.63
N CYS A 293 1.11 -15.68 -3.51
CA CYS A 293 0.55 -14.91 -4.62
C CYS A 293 1.60 -14.02 -5.29
N LEU A 294 2.51 -13.44 -4.49
CA LEU A 294 3.59 -12.59 -5.00
C LEU A 294 4.82 -13.40 -5.49
N GLY A 295 4.82 -14.73 -5.34
CA GLY A 295 5.98 -15.57 -5.70
C GLY A 295 7.21 -15.31 -4.82
N ILE A 296 7.02 -14.80 -3.60
CA ILE A 296 8.08 -14.43 -2.66
C ILE A 296 8.29 -15.57 -1.66
N LYS A 297 9.53 -15.98 -1.45
CA LYS A 297 9.85 -16.91 -0.36
C LYS A 297 9.77 -16.19 0.98
N MET A 298 9.00 -16.74 1.92
CA MET A 298 9.06 -16.28 3.31
C MET A 298 10.51 -16.37 3.79
N ALA A 299 11.03 -15.26 4.35
CA ALA A 299 12.27 -15.37 5.10
C ALA A 299 12.03 -16.39 6.19
N ASN A 300 12.91 -17.41 6.31
CA ASN A 300 12.76 -18.50 7.26
C ASN A 300 12.10 -18.00 8.54
N SER A 301 10.84 -18.31 8.70
CA SER A 301 10.12 -17.98 9.93
C SER A 301 10.95 -18.61 11.04
N LYS A 302 11.57 -17.78 11.87
CA LYS A 302 12.07 -18.29 13.15
C LYS A 302 10.87 -19.05 13.71
N LYS A 303 11.01 -20.36 13.90
CA LYS A 303 9.98 -21.20 14.54
C LYS A 303 9.37 -20.34 15.65
N PRO A 304 8.05 -20.22 15.75
CA PRO A 304 7.41 -19.30 16.67
C PRO A 304 8.08 -19.45 18.04
N LYS A 305 8.76 -18.40 18.49
CA LYS A 305 9.34 -18.41 19.83
C LYS A 305 8.16 -18.30 20.79
N ILE A 306 7.89 -19.36 21.49
CA ILE A 306 6.91 -19.37 22.57
C ILE A 306 7.41 -18.36 23.60
N LYS A 307 6.68 -17.24 23.75
CA LYS A 307 7.04 -16.14 24.67
C LYS A 307 6.81 -16.59 26.08
N ASN A 308 6.89 -17.55 26.65
CA ASN A 308 6.73 -18.01 28.04
C ASN A 308 7.03 -19.51 28.19
N THR A 309 8.05 -20.01 27.47
CA THR A 309 8.48 -21.42 27.57
C THR A 309 8.69 -21.87 29.02
N GLU A 310 9.33 -21.02 29.84
CA GLU A 310 9.56 -21.34 31.26
C GLU A 310 8.28 -21.49 32.08
N ASN A 311 7.26 -20.70 31.74
CA ASN A 311 5.98 -20.77 32.45
C ASN A 311 5.15 -22.01 32.01
N ILE A 312 5.18 -22.34 30.72
CA ILE A 312 4.49 -23.54 30.19
C ILE A 312 5.15 -24.80 30.73
N GLU A 313 6.47 -24.85 30.79
CA GLU A 313 7.24 -25.97 31.31
C GLU A 313 6.99 -26.19 32.79
N LYS A 314 6.86 -25.11 33.57
CA LYS A 314 6.48 -25.17 35.00
C LYS A 314 5.04 -25.68 35.23
N ILE A 315 4.10 -25.35 34.34
CA ILE A 315 2.67 -25.67 34.47
C ILE A 315 2.37 -27.09 33.94
N ALA A 316 2.91 -27.44 32.77
CA ALA A 316 2.52 -28.64 32.03
C ALA A 316 3.72 -29.52 31.56
N GLY A 317 4.94 -29.23 32.07
CA GLY A 317 6.13 -29.99 31.74
C GLY A 317 6.53 -29.94 30.26
N GLU A 318 7.46 -30.84 29.86
CA GLU A 318 7.89 -30.98 28.45
C GLU A 318 6.73 -31.34 27.50
N ASP A 319 5.76 -32.12 27.98
CA ASP A 319 4.60 -32.52 27.17
C ASP A 319 3.73 -31.30 26.81
N GLY A 320 3.57 -30.36 27.75
CA GLY A 320 2.90 -29.09 27.50
C GLY A 320 3.59 -28.31 26.39
N LEU A 321 4.92 -28.27 26.40
CA LEU A 321 5.68 -27.59 25.33
C LEU A 321 5.51 -28.29 23.96
N LYS A 322 5.44 -29.63 23.93
CA LYS A 322 5.21 -30.40 22.69
C LYS A 322 3.82 -30.10 22.11
N ILE A 323 2.79 -30.10 22.96
CA ILE A 323 1.40 -29.80 22.57
C ILE A 323 1.28 -28.34 22.05
N ILE A 324 1.86 -27.37 22.75
CA ILE A 324 1.84 -25.97 22.30
C ILE A 324 2.59 -25.80 20.97
N LYS A 325 3.72 -26.47 20.78
CA LYS A 325 4.44 -26.47 19.49
C LYS A 325 3.59 -27.08 18.38
N SER A 326 2.89 -28.19 18.65
CA SER A 326 1.96 -28.79 17.69
C SER A 326 0.83 -27.82 17.32
N LEU A 327 0.17 -27.21 18.30
CA LEU A 327 -0.88 -26.21 18.05
C LEU A 327 -0.39 -25.00 17.25
N LEU A 328 0.84 -24.54 17.47
CA LEU A 328 1.44 -23.46 16.68
C LEU A 328 1.71 -23.86 15.22
N LEU A 329 2.09 -25.12 14.99
CA LEU A 329 2.26 -25.69 13.64
C LEU A 329 0.90 -25.85 12.92
N LEU A 330 -0.17 -26.12 13.68
CA LEU A 330 -1.54 -26.29 13.20
C LEU A 330 -2.36 -24.99 13.24
N ASN A 331 -1.70 -23.85 13.13
CA ASN A 331 -2.34 -22.51 13.09
C ASN A 331 -3.19 -22.16 14.31
N LYS A 332 -2.80 -22.65 15.50
CA LYS A 332 -3.41 -22.36 16.79
C LYS A 332 -4.80 -22.98 17.02
N ILE A 333 -5.30 -23.80 16.12
CA ILE A 333 -6.58 -24.54 16.24
C ILE A 333 -6.37 -25.94 15.69
N ALA A 334 -6.71 -26.97 16.47
CA ALA A 334 -6.59 -28.35 16.02
C ALA A 334 -7.57 -29.28 16.74
N ASN A 335 -7.88 -30.40 16.12
CA ASN A 335 -8.53 -31.54 16.78
C ASN A 335 -7.52 -32.31 17.61
N ILE A 336 -7.99 -33.12 18.57
CA ILE A 336 -7.11 -33.86 19.47
C ILE A 336 -6.27 -34.86 18.69
N GLU A 337 -6.84 -35.52 17.67
CA GLU A 337 -6.19 -36.46 16.79
C GLU A 337 -4.98 -35.83 16.07
N GLU A 338 -5.17 -34.60 15.50
CA GLU A 338 -4.10 -33.86 14.85
C GLU A 338 -2.98 -33.48 15.82
N ILE A 339 -3.32 -33.19 17.08
CA ILE A 339 -2.33 -32.91 18.13
C ILE A 339 -1.53 -34.16 18.46
N ILE A 340 -2.21 -35.31 18.64
CA ILE A 340 -1.57 -36.61 18.94
C ILE A 340 -0.57 -36.95 17.84
N GLU A 341 -0.97 -36.87 16.57
CA GLU A 341 -0.12 -37.17 15.43
C GLU A 341 1.13 -36.26 15.36
N ASN A 342 0.98 -34.99 15.69
CA ASN A 342 2.08 -34.04 15.58
C ASN A 342 3.01 -33.96 16.80
N CYS A 343 2.52 -34.23 18.01
CA CYS A 343 3.34 -34.12 19.24
C CYS A 343 4.10 -35.38 19.63
N GLN A 344 3.84 -36.52 18.97
CA GLN A 344 4.47 -37.83 19.26
C GLN A 344 4.32 -38.26 20.72
N LEU A 345 3.18 -37.96 21.32
CA LEU A 345 2.79 -38.39 22.66
C LEU A 345 1.65 -39.42 22.59
N ASP A 346 1.56 -40.28 23.56
CA ASP A 346 0.41 -41.18 23.66
C ASP A 346 -0.88 -40.46 24.05
N THR A 347 -2.01 -41.00 23.65
CA THR A 347 -3.33 -40.40 23.85
C THR A 347 -3.61 -40.03 25.31
N PRO A 348 -3.33 -40.86 26.34
CA PRO A 348 -3.57 -40.52 27.75
C PRO A 348 -2.76 -39.27 28.18
N ARG A 349 -1.50 -39.18 27.76
CA ARG A 349 -0.61 -38.05 28.10
C ARG A 349 -1.09 -36.76 27.42
N VAL A 350 -1.56 -36.82 26.16
CA VAL A 350 -2.14 -35.66 25.48
C VAL A 350 -3.38 -35.16 26.21
N HIS A 351 -4.30 -36.05 26.58
CA HIS A 351 -5.53 -35.67 27.31
C HIS A 351 -5.25 -35.06 28.67
N SER A 352 -4.38 -35.66 29.47
CA SER A 352 -4.05 -35.14 30.80
C SER A 352 -3.35 -33.78 30.71
N THR A 353 -2.40 -33.65 29.79
CA THR A 353 -1.68 -32.37 29.59
C THR A 353 -2.56 -31.29 29.04
N LEU A 354 -3.47 -31.58 28.08
CA LEU A 354 -4.46 -30.64 27.59
C LEU A 354 -5.38 -30.13 28.71
N THR A 355 -5.80 -31.00 29.62
CA THR A 355 -6.61 -30.63 30.79
C THR A 355 -5.88 -29.59 31.66
N ILE A 356 -4.58 -29.82 31.93
CA ILE A 356 -3.75 -28.90 32.71
C ILE A 356 -3.64 -27.51 31.97
N LEU A 357 -3.40 -27.55 30.67
CA LEU A 357 -3.32 -26.33 29.85
C LEU A 357 -4.64 -25.59 29.76
N GLU A 358 -5.80 -26.29 29.74
CA GLU A 358 -7.13 -25.72 29.78
C GLU A 358 -7.40 -25.03 31.13
N LEU A 359 -7.15 -25.70 32.24
CA LEU A 359 -7.30 -25.15 33.59
C LEU A 359 -6.43 -23.93 33.83
N SER A 360 -5.28 -23.86 33.16
CA SER A 360 -4.35 -22.73 33.21
C SER A 360 -4.71 -21.60 32.25
N GLY A 361 -5.77 -21.73 31.45
CA GLY A 361 -6.20 -20.74 30.47
C GLY A 361 -5.24 -20.58 29.27
N ILE A 362 -4.29 -21.50 29.10
CA ILE A 362 -3.32 -21.51 28.01
C ILE A 362 -3.96 -22.00 26.71
N VAL A 363 -4.86 -22.97 26.80
CA VAL A 363 -5.72 -23.40 25.69
C VAL A 363 -7.19 -23.38 26.11
N SER A 364 -8.08 -23.44 25.13
CA SER A 364 -9.55 -23.54 25.36
C SER A 364 -10.15 -24.45 24.31
N ARG A 365 -11.37 -24.96 24.54
CA ARG A 365 -12.16 -25.71 23.54
C ARG A 365 -13.27 -24.83 22.96
N ASN A 366 -13.47 -24.95 21.65
CA ASN A 366 -14.64 -24.36 21.01
C ASN A 366 -15.85 -25.30 21.06
N GLY A 367 -17.00 -24.81 20.58
CA GLY A 367 -18.25 -25.60 20.57
C GLY A 367 -18.22 -26.85 19.68
N SER A 368 -17.22 -27.01 18.81
CA SER A 368 -16.97 -28.20 17.97
C SER A 368 -15.93 -29.15 18.56
N GLY A 369 -15.43 -28.88 19.78
CA GLY A 369 -14.46 -29.72 20.47
C GLY A 369 -12.99 -29.50 20.06
N GLN A 370 -12.69 -28.56 19.17
CA GLN A 370 -11.34 -28.22 18.76
C GLN A 370 -10.60 -27.44 19.85
N ILE A 371 -9.32 -27.69 19.99
CA ILE A 371 -8.42 -27.01 20.93
C ILE A 371 -7.88 -25.73 20.28
N LEU A 372 -8.04 -24.62 21.00
CA LEU A 372 -7.55 -23.29 20.59
C LEU A 372 -6.47 -22.83 21.54
N LEU A 373 -5.37 -22.31 20.98
CA LEU A 373 -4.31 -21.65 21.74
C LEU A 373 -4.74 -20.22 22.10
N SER A 374 -4.62 -19.85 23.39
CA SER A 374 -4.96 -18.50 23.86
C SER A 374 -4.09 -17.42 23.20
N LYS A 375 -4.68 -16.24 22.95
CA LYS A 375 -4.05 -15.12 22.22
C LYS A 375 -2.86 -14.45 22.93
N ASN A 376 -2.62 -14.79 24.21
CA ASN A 376 -1.59 -14.13 25.04
C ASN A 376 -0.28 -14.93 25.14
N LEU A 377 -0.07 -15.93 24.32
CA LEU A 377 1.15 -16.72 24.19
C LEU A 377 1.82 -16.42 22.84
#